data_8df9428c6e487817b80b64f0b2ea67bc
#
_entry.id   8df9428c6e487817b80b64f0b2ea67bc
#
_cell.length_a   1.000
_cell.length_b   1.000
_cell.length_c   1.000
_cell.angle_alpha   90.00
_cell.angle_beta   90.00
_cell.angle_gamma   90.00
#
_symmetry.space_group_name_H-M   'P 1'
#
loop_
_entity.id
_entity.type
_entity.pdbx_description
1 polymer ?
#
loop_
_entity_poly.entity_id
_entity_poly.type
_entity_poly.pdbx_seq_one_letter_code
_entity_poly.pdbx_strand_id
1 'polypeptide(L)'
;MQWKSLSCKPTLFIGKTPFVTHKIDINGKALRFGWCVLAVIVFGLVLAIRIRLLGIPLERDEGEYAYAGQLMLQGIPPYKLAYNMKFPGTYTVYAVIMLIFGQTILGIHLGLLLVNAATIALIFLLGRRLVNSMAGIAAATTYAVLSVSPSVLGLAAHATNFVMLAVLGGTLLILKLSQSEPHAFGRIFASGLLFGIGALMKQPALLFIPFGAIHLLWNDVQQRFTPKKILLRNLIFGIAAIVPLGITCLILWHADVLDKFWFWTFRYAAQYGTFLIGEIYSGKWPLIRAMQVSLKSVTEAIGIGWALWALAGFGLVVGFWDRTTRASTTFLFGLLVFSALAVCQGFYFRSHYFIMILPAVSLLVSVAINKLSDLLTGRMIVVRFVPLLLLGTSLSLPILWDKKFFFGVSPVEACRMIYSDNPFVESVKIADYLREHTSRDDTIAVLGSEPEIYFYAQRHSATGYIYTYGLMEPQKYAREMQEEMIHEIERARPKYVVSVVMFYSWLWRPGSEQLVFSWANEYTAQNYAAAGLVNITPTETDYFFGDVPPSVESLKNYILIYKRNP
;
A
#
# COMPACT_ATOMS: atom_id res chain seq x y z
N MET A 1 -65.38 -61.54 -35.87
CA MET A 1 -66.21 -60.90 -36.90
C MET A 1 -66.76 -59.59 -36.38
N GLN A 2 -66.24 -58.47 -36.77
CA GLN A 2 -66.91 -57.19 -37.06
C GLN A 2 -65.89 -56.14 -37.27
N TRP A 3 -65.81 -55.66 -38.46
CA TRP A 3 -65.01 -54.55 -38.97
C TRP A 3 -65.65 -53.24 -38.49
N LYS A 4 -64.84 -52.32 -37.87
CA LYS A 4 -65.25 -50.95 -37.70
C LYS A 4 -64.25 -50.06 -38.48
N SER A 5 -64.81 -49.31 -39.43
CA SER A 5 -64.20 -48.38 -40.31
C SER A 5 -63.53 -47.20 -39.57
N LEU A 6 -62.25 -46.92 -39.88
CA LEU A 6 -61.53 -45.72 -39.46
C LEU A 6 -61.73 -44.64 -40.54
N SER A 7 -62.43 -43.59 -40.18
CA SER A 7 -62.55 -42.34 -40.96
C SER A 7 -61.39 -41.42 -40.64
N CYS A 8 -60.44 -41.24 -41.57
CA CYS A 8 -59.41 -40.22 -41.49
C CYS A 8 -59.98 -38.87 -41.92
N LYS A 9 -60.00 -37.88 -41.04
CA LYS A 9 -60.13 -36.46 -41.39
C LYS A 9 -58.74 -35.83 -41.42
N PRO A 10 -58.32 -35.10 -42.47
CA PRO A 10 -57.08 -34.37 -42.46
C PRO A 10 -57.21 -33.04 -41.67
N THR A 11 -56.53 -32.95 -40.56
CA THR A 11 -56.40 -31.68 -39.80
C THR A 11 -55.20 -30.96 -40.34
N LEU A 12 -55.43 -29.86 -41.08
CA LEU A 12 -54.38 -28.89 -41.48
C LEU A 12 -53.83 -28.20 -40.22
N PHE A 13 -52.64 -28.58 -39.79
CA PHE A 13 -51.86 -27.84 -38.83
C PHE A 13 -51.18 -26.65 -39.56
N ILE A 14 -51.81 -25.47 -39.51
CA ILE A 14 -51.12 -24.21 -39.80
C ILE A 14 -50.27 -23.89 -38.59
N GLY A 15 -48.98 -24.28 -38.60
CA GLY A 15 -47.98 -23.90 -37.60
C GLY A 15 -47.73 -22.40 -37.69
N LYS A 16 -48.33 -21.64 -36.76
CA LYS A 16 -47.85 -20.28 -36.47
C LYS A 16 -46.50 -20.41 -35.78
N THR A 17 -45.40 -20.28 -36.50
CA THR A 17 -44.11 -20.00 -35.93
C THR A 17 -44.21 -18.67 -35.18
N PRO A 18 -43.90 -18.62 -33.88
CA PRO A 18 -43.84 -17.34 -33.18
C PRO A 18 -42.63 -16.60 -33.78
N PHE A 19 -42.90 -15.52 -34.51
CA PHE A 19 -41.88 -14.51 -34.82
C PHE A 19 -41.39 -14.00 -33.44
N VAL A 20 -40.26 -14.50 -32.96
CA VAL A 20 -39.53 -13.93 -31.88
C VAL A 20 -38.96 -12.61 -32.39
N THR A 21 -39.75 -11.56 -32.32
CA THR A 21 -39.23 -10.20 -32.46
C THR A 21 -38.25 -9.98 -31.31
N HIS A 22 -36.95 -10.13 -31.58
CA HIS A 22 -35.91 -9.58 -30.76
C HIS A 22 -36.13 -8.05 -30.73
N LYS A 23 -36.97 -7.58 -29.77
CA LYS A 23 -36.96 -6.17 -29.39
C LYS A 23 -35.53 -5.89 -28.95
N ILE A 24 -34.76 -5.20 -29.80
CA ILE A 24 -33.44 -4.70 -29.46
C ILE A 24 -33.64 -3.85 -28.21
N ASP A 25 -33.11 -4.32 -27.09
CA ASP A 25 -33.19 -3.58 -25.81
C ASP A 25 -32.25 -2.36 -25.88
N ILE A 26 -32.69 -1.33 -26.63
CA ILE A 26 -32.00 -0.07 -26.82
C ILE A 26 -31.69 0.58 -25.47
N ASN A 27 -32.59 0.43 -24.51
CA ASN A 27 -32.46 0.99 -23.16
C ASN A 27 -31.35 0.32 -22.36
N GLY A 28 -31.22 -1.00 -22.46
CA GLY A 28 -30.12 -1.74 -21.84
C GLY A 28 -28.76 -1.43 -22.47
N LYS A 29 -28.73 -1.18 -23.81
CA LYS A 29 -27.50 -0.76 -24.50
C LYS A 29 -27.05 0.65 -24.08
N ALA A 30 -27.97 1.61 -23.98
CA ALA A 30 -27.65 2.96 -23.53
C ALA A 30 -27.09 3.00 -22.10
N LEU A 31 -27.66 2.22 -21.18
CA LEU A 31 -27.15 2.10 -19.81
C LEU A 31 -25.75 1.49 -19.76
N ARG A 32 -25.52 0.39 -20.49
CA ARG A 32 -24.17 -0.23 -20.59
C ARG A 32 -23.15 0.73 -21.18
N PHE A 33 -23.52 1.48 -22.20
CA PHE A 33 -22.67 2.53 -22.77
C PHE A 33 -22.31 3.59 -21.73
N GLY A 34 -23.28 4.07 -20.91
CA GLY A 34 -23.04 5.02 -19.83
C GLY A 34 -22.00 4.49 -18.79
N TRP A 35 -22.06 3.21 -18.43
CA TRP A 35 -21.07 2.59 -17.55
C TRP A 35 -19.67 2.53 -18.16
N CYS A 36 -19.57 2.23 -19.46
CA CYS A 36 -18.28 2.25 -20.17
C CYS A 36 -17.70 3.67 -20.24
N VAL A 37 -18.53 4.66 -20.53
CA VAL A 37 -18.12 6.07 -20.58
C VAL A 37 -17.61 6.52 -19.20
N LEU A 38 -18.34 6.23 -18.12
CA LEU A 38 -17.89 6.53 -16.75
C LEU A 38 -16.51 5.88 -16.47
N ALA A 39 -16.33 4.60 -16.82
CA ALA A 39 -15.06 3.90 -16.63
C ALA A 39 -13.91 4.58 -17.40
N VAL A 40 -14.12 4.90 -18.67
CA VAL A 40 -13.10 5.56 -19.52
C VAL A 40 -12.73 6.93 -18.95
N ILE A 41 -13.72 7.73 -18.54
CA ILE A 41 -13.46 9.04 -17.93
C ILE A 41 -12.67 8.90 -16.63
N VAL A 42 -13.10 8.02 -15.72
CA VAL A 42 -12.43 7.86 -14.41
C VAL A 42 -11.02 7.32 -14.57
N PHE A 43 -10.82 6.28 -15.37
CA PHE A 43 -9.49 5.70 -15.57
C PHE A 43 -8.56 6.66 -16.31
N GLY A 44 -9.06 7.38 -17.32
CA GLY A 44 -8.29 8.41 -18.01
C GLY A 44 -7.86 9.53 -17.09
N LEU A 45 -8.79 10.00 -16.22
CA LEU A 45 -8.52 11.04 -15.24
C LEU A 45 -7.48 10.59 -14.19
N VAL A 46 -7.67 9.41 -13.61
CA VAL A 46 -6.73 8.84 -12.62
C VAL A 46 -5.35 8.61 -13.23
N LEU A 47 -5.29 8.12 -14.47
CA LEU A 47 -4.04 7.97 -15.21
C LEU A 47 -3.35 9.33 -15.42
N ALA A 48 -4.09 10.34 -15.84
CA ALA A 48 -3.58 11.70 -16.05
C ALA A 48 -3.02 12.29 -14.75
N ILE A 49 -3.71 12.12 -13.61
CA ILE A 49 -3.24 12.57 -12.29
C ILE A 49 -1.94 11.86 -11.94
N ARG A 50 -1.87 10.54 -12.06
CA ARG A 50 -0.66 9.77 -11.72
C ARG A 50 0.53 10.13 -12.61
N ILE A 51 0.33 10.29 -13.93
CA ILE A 51 1.40 10.69 -14.86
C ILE A 51 1.91 12.09 -14.51
N ARG A 52 0.99 13.04 -14.24
CA ARG A 52 1.36 14.41 -13.88
C ARG A 52 2.19 14.48 -12.61
N LEU A 53 1.92 13.62 -11.64
CA LEU A 53 2.55 13.63 -10.31
C LEU A 53 3.63 12.56 -10.14
N LEU A 54 4.11 11.91 -11.22
CA LEU A 54 5.20 10.93 -11.18
C LEU A 54 6.51 11.49 -10.60
N GLY A 55 6.72 12.80 -10.69
CA GLY A 55 7.94 13.47 -10.23
C GLY A 55 7.91 13.91 -8.76
N ILE A 56 6.93 13.50 -7.94
CA ILE A 56 6.93 13.81 -6.51
C ILE A 56 8.19 13.18 -5.89
N PRO A 57 9.02 13.96 -5.15
CA PRO A 57 10.17 13.40 -4.43
C PRO A 57 9.76 12.23 -3.52
N LEU A 58 10.64 11.22 -3.43
CA LEU A 58 10.40 10.06 -2.57
C LEU A 58 10.33 10.50 -1.10
N GLU A 59 9.35 9.99 -0.39
CA GLU A 59 9.27 10.14 1.04
C GLU A 59 10.15 9.08 1.75
N ARG A 60 10.27 9.17 3.05
CA ARG A 60 11.19 8.39 3.89
C ARG A 60 11.09 6.87 3.68
N ASP A 61 9.90 6.30 3.66
CA ASP A 61 9.71 4.86 3.45
C ASP A 61 10.08 4.46 2.02
N GLU A 62 9.72 5.27 1.01
CA GLU A 62 10.11 5.04 -0.38
C GLU A 62 11.62 5.16 -0.56
N GLY A 63 12.25 6.15 0.08
CA GLY A 63 13.70 6.34 0.08
C GLY A 63 14.43 5.14 0.66
N GLU A 64 13.94 4.59 1.77
CA GLU A 64 14.47 3.35 2.37
C GLU A 64 14.34 2.16 1.41
N TYR A 65 13.15 1.97 0.82
CA TYR A 65 12.93 0.85 -0.11
C TYR A 65 13.80 1.00 -1.36
N ALA A 66 13.94 2.21 -1.86
CA ALA A 66 14.75 2.51 -3.03
C ALA A 66 16.24 2.25 -2.75
N TYR A 67 16.77 2.72 -1.62
CA TYR A 67 18.14 2.48 -1.24
C TYR A 67 18.42 0.99 -0.99
N ALA A 68 17.57 0.31 -0.22
CA ALA A 68 17.73 -1.13 0.01
C ALA A 68 17.64 -1.94 -1.29
N GLY A 69 16.71 -1.59 -2.19
CA GLY A 69 16.61 -2.19 -3.52
C GLY A 69 17.83 -1.91 -4.40
N GLN A 70 18.40 -0.70 -4.31
CA GLN A 70 19.63 -0.32 -5.01
C GLN A 70 20.83 -1.16 -4.53
N LEU A 71 20.96 -1.38 -3.21
CA LEU A 71 21.98 -2.27 -2.63
C LEU A 71 21.81 -3.70 -3.14
N MET A 72 20.58 -4.22 -3.21
CA MET A 72 20.32 -5.56 -3.76
C MET A 72 20.75 -5.69 -5.23
N LEU A 73 20.56 -4.66 -6.06
CA LEU A 73 21.03 -4.64 -7.45
C LEU A 73 22.57 -4.64 -7.56
N GLN A 74 23.26 -4.24 -6.50
CA GLN A 74 24.71 -4.28 -6.38
C GLN A 74 25.23 -5.60 -5.74
N GLY A 75 24.34 -6.56 -5.44
CA GLY A 75 24.68 -7.81 -4.78
C GLY A 75 24.85 -7.69 -3.26
N ILE A 76 24.49 -6.56 -2.66
CA ILE A 76 24.55 -6.36 -1.20
C ILE A 76 23.20 -6.79 -0.61
N PRO A 77 23.18 -7.79 0.29
CA PRO A 77 21.94 -8.31 0.85
C PRO A 77 21.27 -7.31 1.78
N PRO A 78 19.92 -7.35 1.92
CA PRO A 78 19.21 -6.61 2.96
C PRO A 78 19.80 -6.86 4.35
N TYR A 79 19.69 -5.90 5.25
CA TYR A 79 20.22 -5.94 6.63
C TYR A 79 21.74 -5.92 6.76
N LYS A 80 22.48 -5.62 5.66
CA LYS A 80 23.95 -5.41 5.73
C LYS A 80 24.30 -3.92 5.86
N LEU A 81 23.71 -3.06 5.03
CA LEU A 81 23.92 -1.60 5.03
C LEU A 81 22.60 -0.82 5.12
N ALA A 82 21.50 -1.49 5.48
CA ALA A 82 20.19 -0.89 5.67
C ALA A 82 19.41 -1.73 6.68
N TYR A 83 19.36 -1.27 7.93
CA TYR A 83 18.67 -1.96 9.02
C TYR A 83 17.26 -1.42 9.16
N ASN A 84 16.27 -2.30 9.16
CA ASN A 84 14.88 -1.97 9.49
C ASN A 84 14.09 -3.22 9.89
N MET A 85 12.98 -3.02 10.60
CA MET A 85 12.07 -4.09 11.00
C MET A 85 11.22 -4.67 9.87
N LYS A 86 11.28 -4.09 8.66
CA LYS A 86 10.46 -4.49 7.51
C LYS A 86 11.01 -5.74 6.85
N PHE A 87 10.11 -6.57 6.33
CA PHE A 87 10.51 -7.74 5.54
C PHE A 87 11.05 -7.34 4.16
N PRO A 88 11.95 -8.15 3.55
CA PRO A 88 12.69 -7.74 2.36
C PRO A 88 11.88 -7.81 1.05
N GLY A 89 10.62 -8.25 1.09
CA GLY A 89 9.78 -8.37 -0.11
C GLY A 89 9.61 -7.04 -0.84
N THR A 90 9.37 -5.95 -0.11
CA THR A 90 9.23 -4.61 -0.71
C THR A 90 10.55 -4.14 -1.33
N TYR A 91 11.69 -4.37 -0.69
CA TYR A 91 13.01 -4.08 -1.26
C TYR A 91 13.25 -4.82 -2.57
N THR A 92 12.85 -6.10 -2.62
CA THR A 92 12.93 -6.93 -3.84
C THR A 92 12.05 -6.36 -4.96
N VAL A 93 10.81 -5.93 -4.66
CA VAL A 93 9.94 -5.31 -5.65
C VAL A 93 10.53 -4.00 -6.17
N TYR A 94 11.09 -3.17 -5.29
CA TYR A 94 11.78 -1.94 -5.71
C TYR A 94 13.00 -2.25 -6.58
N ALA A 95 13.80 -3.25 -6.24
CA ALA A 95 14.92 -3.70 -7.07
C ALA A 95 14.45 -4.12 -8.48
N VAL A 96 13.36 -4.90 -8.58
CA VAL A 96 12.78 -5.31 -9.87
C VAL A 96 12.24 -4.09 -10.65
N ILE A 97 11.52 -3.18 -10.00
CA ILE A 97 11.02 -1.96 -10.64
C ILE A 97 12.19 -1.13 -11.18
N MET A 98 13.22 -0.92 -10.38
CA MET A 98 14.39 -0.14 -10.76
C MET A 98 15.24 -0.81 -11.85
N LEU A 99 15.28 -2.14 -11.89
CA LEU A 99 15.92 -2.88 -12.98
C LEU A 99 15.23 -2.65 -14.32
N ILE A 100 13.89 -2.51 -14.31
CA ILE A 100 13.08 -2.35 -15.53
C ILE A 100 12.99 -0.88 -15.96
N PHE A 101 12.74 0.04 -15.03
CA PHE A 101 12.43 1.45 -15.31
C PHE A 101 13.54 2.43 -14.93
N GLY A 102 14.68 1.92 -14.40
CA GLY A 102 15.79 2.74 -13.94
C GLY A 102 15.66 3.19 -12.48
N GLN A 103 16.82 3.49 -11.88
CA GLN A 103 16.95 3.90 -10.47
C GLN A 103 16.66 5.41 -10.33
N THR A 104 15.41 5.79 -10.53
CA THR A 104 14.92 7.17 -10.50
C THR A 104 13.56 7.27 -9.85
N ILE A 105 13.18 8.47 -9.38
CA ILE A 105 11.84 8.77 -8.88
C ILE A 105 10.77 8.32 -9.90
N LEU A 106 10.95 8.72 -11.17
CA LEU A 106 10.02 8.39 -12.25
C LEU A 106 9.89 6.87 -12.45
N GLY A 107 11.02 6.14 -12.42
CA GLY A 107 11.03 4.69 -12.57
C GLY A 107 10.23 3.99 -11.49
N ILE A 108 10.40 4.39 -10.22
CA ILE A 108 9.68 3.84 -9.07
C ILE A 108 8.17 4.10 -9.20
N HIS A 109 7.77 5.33 -9.51
CA HIS A 109 6.36 5.68 -9.64
C HIS A 109 5.69 5.09 -10.90
N LEU A 110 6.44 4.83 -12.00
CA LEU A 110 5.95 4.05 -13.13
C LEU A 110 5.67 2.59 -12.72
N GLY A 111 6.53 2.00 -11.90
CA GLY A 111 6.28 0.68 -11.30
C GLY A 111 4.99 0.67 -10.46
N LEU A 112 4.80 1.69 -9.60
CA LEU A 112 3.56 1.87 -8.83
C LEU A 112 2.34 2.00 -9.74
N LEU A 113 2.43 2.75 -10.83
CA LEU A 113 1.35 2.91 -11.80
C LEU A 113 0.89 1.55 -12.36
N LEU A 114 1.83 0.68 -12.73
CA LEU A 114 1.51 -0.67 -13.22
C LEU A 114 0.88 -1.55 -12.13
N VAL A 115 1.43 -1.52 -10.92
CA VAL A 115 0.87 -2.24 -9.76
C VAL A 115 -0.55 -1.79 -9.47
N ASN A 116 -0.82 -0.49 -9.52
CA ASN A 116 -2.15 0.06 -9.29
C ASN A 116 -3.13 -0.32 -10.42
N ALA A 117 -2.69 -0.27 -11.69
CA ALA A 117 -3.50 -0.71 -12.83
C ALA A 117 -3.86 -2.20 -12.73
N ALA A 118 -2.90 -3.06 -12.36
CA ALA A 118 -3.14 -4.49 -12.13
C ALA A 118 -4.11 -4.72 -10.95
N THR A 119 -3.98 -3.95 -9.87
CA THR A 119 -4.89 -4.02 -8.71
C THR A 119 -6.32 -3.62 -9.10
N ILE A 120 -6.49 -2.55 -9.89
CA ILE A 120 -7.78 -2.12 -10.44
C ILE A 120 -8.40 -3.25 -11.29
N ALA A 121 -7.61 -3.90 -12.15
CA ALA A 121 -8.07 -5.03 -12.96
C ALA A 121 -8.50 -6.24 -12.10
N LEU A 122 -7.77 -6.56 -11.03
CA LEU A 122 -8.15 -7.62 -10.08
C LEU A 122 -9.46 -7.29 -9.36
N ILE A 123 -9.65 -6.05 -8.94
CA ILE A 123 -10.90 -5.60 -8.29
C ILE A 123 -12.07 -5.68 -9.26
N PHE A 124 -11.88 -5.28 -10.53
CA PHE A 124 -12.89 -5.48 -11.58
C PHE A 124 -13.27 -6.96 -11.69
N LEU A 125 -12.28 -7.85 -11.77
CA LEU A 125 -12.52 -9.30 -11.92
C LEU A 125 -13.22 -9.90 -10.69
N LEU A 126 -12.85 -9.45 -9.49
CA LEU A 126 -13.51 -9.86 -8.24
C LEU A 126 -14.97 -9.38 -8.19
N GLY A 127 -15.22 -8.10 -8.45
CA GLY A 127 -16.57 -7.55 -8.51
C GLY A 127 -17.44 -8.22 -9.55
N ARG A 128 -16.88 -8.49 -10.73
CA ARG A 128 -17.55 -9.25 -11.79
C ARG A 128 -17.89 -10.68 -11.37
N ARG A 129 -17.00 -11.37 -10.68
CA ARG A 129 -17.24 -12.76 -10.21
C ARG A 129 -18.19 -12.83 -9.02
N LEU A 130 -18.13 -11.84 -8.12
CA LEU A 130 -18.97 -11.80 -6.91
C LEU A 130 -20.41 -11.40 -7.23
N VAL A 131 -20.59 -10.46 -8.15
CA VAL A 131 -21.90 -9.87 -8.48
C VAL A 131 -22.16 -9.92 -9.99
N ASN A 132 -21.62 -8.98 -10.77
CA ASN A 132 -21.73 -8.91 -12.23
C ASN A 132 -20.75 -7.89 -12.82
N SER A 133 -20.74 -7.73 -14.18
CA SER A 133 -19.79 -6.84 -14.86
C SER A 133 -19.97 -5.37 -14.51
N MET A 134 -21.21 -4.88 -14.27
CA MET A 134 -21.43 -3.49 -13.86
C MET A 134 -20.90 -3.24 -12.44
N ALA A 135 -21.11 -4.18 -11.52
CA ALA A 135 -20.53 -4.16 -10.19
C ALA A 135 -18.98 -4.16 -10.26
N GLY A 136 -18.38 -4.92 -11.19
CA GLY A 136 -16.96 -4.89 -11.46
C GLY A 136 -16.47 -3.49 -11.85
N ILE A 137 -17.18 -2.80 -12.76
CA ILE A 137 -16.86 -1.42 -13.16
C ILE A 137 -17.00 -0.47 -11.96
N ALA A 138 -18.10 -0.56 -11.21
CA ALA A 138 -18.33 0.30 -10.04
C ALA A 138 -17.23 0.12 -8.99
N ALA A 139 -16.81 -1.12 -8.69
CA ALA A 139 -15.72 -1.38 -7.75
C ALA A 139 -14.38 -0.84 -8.26
N ALA A 140 -14.05 -1.11 -9.52
CA ALA A 140 -12.79 -0.70 -10.11
C ALA A 140 -12.63 0.83 -10.18
N THR A 141 -13.69 1.55 -10.58
CA THR A 141 -13.70 3.03 -10.61
C THR A 141 -13.64 3.63 -9.20
N THR A 142 -14.31 3.02 -8.23
CA THR A 142 -14.24 3.44 -6.81
C THR A 142 -12.82 3.30 -6.28
N TYR A 143 -12.19 2.14 -6.47
CA TYR A 143 -10.81 1.94 -6.04
C TYR A 143 -9.83 2.89 -6.75
N ALA A 144 -9.99 3.08 -8.06
CA ALA A 144 -9.15 3.98 -8.83
C ALA A 144 -9.12 5.39 -8.23
N VAL A 145 -10.30 5.94 -7.88
CA VAL A 145 -10.41 7.28 -7.26
C VAL A 145 -9.89 7.30 -5.83
N LEU A 146 -10.28 6.34 -4.98
CA LEU A 146 -9.83 6.31 -3.59
C LEU A 146 -8.31 6.11 -3.48
N SER A 147 -7.70 5.34 -4.41
CA SER A 147 -6.28 5.01 -4.40
C SER A 147 -5.36 6.15 -4.86
N VAL A 148 -5.86 7.29 -5.33
CA VAL A 148 -5.04 8.47 -5.63
C VAL A 148 -5.14 9.53 -4.55
N SER A 149 -6.01 9.35 -3.56
CA SER A 149 -6.26 10.33 -2.51
C SER A 149 -5.01 10.62 -1.68
N PRO A 150 -4.70 11.91 -1.41
CA PRO A 150 -3.66 12.28 -0.46
C PRO A 150 -3.89 11.73 0.94
N SER A 151 -5.15 11.55 1.35
CA SER A 151 -5.52 11.04 2.69
C SER A 151 -5.01 9.63 2.99
N VAL A 152 -4.72 8.84 1.95
CA VAL A 152 -4.14 7.50 2.07
C VAL A 152 -2.73 7.41 1.49
N LEU A 153 -2.10 8.54 1.14
CA LEU A 153 -0.79 8.63 0.49
C LEU A 153 -0.70 7.75 -0.77
N GLY A 154 -1.76 7.75 -1.56
CA GLY A 154 -1.94 6.78 -2.65
C GLY A 154 -1.05 6.99 -3.88
N LEU A 155 -0.29 8.10 -3.92
CA LEU A 155 0.68 8.40 -4.97
C LEU A 155 2.10 7.92 -4.63
N ALA A 156 2.35 7.55 -3.37
CA ALA A 156 3.63 6.97 -2.94
C ALA A 156 3.62 5.44 -3.05
N ALA A 157 4.77 4.86 -3.41
CA ALA A 157 4.91 3.42 -3.65
C ALA A 157 5.08 2.61 -2.36
N HIS A 158 4.18 2.84 -1.40
CA HIS A 158 4.17 2.12 -0.13
C HIS A 158 3.96 0.61 -0.29
N ALA A 159 4.55 -0.16 0.61
CA ALA A 159 4.46 -1.63 0.69
C ALA A 159 3.02 -2.15 0.60
N THR A 160 2.05 -1.41 1.12
CA THR A 160 0.62 -1.77 1.12
C THR A 160 0.01 -1.92 -0.27
N ASN A 161 0.52 -1.20 -1.28
CA ASN A 161 0.10 -1.38 -2.67
C ASN A 161 0.49 -2.78 -3.19
N PHE A 162 1.71 -3.22 -2.91
CA PHE A 162 2.23 -4.53 -3.31
C PHE A 162 1.54 -5.67 -2.54
N VAL A 163 1.22 -5.45 -1.25
CA VAL A 163 0.39 -6.38 -0.46
C VAL A 163 -0.92 -6.64 -1.16
N MET A 164 -1.65 -5.58 -1.54
CA MET A 164 -3.00 -5.76 -2.10
C MET A 164 -2.99 -6.40 -3.48
N LEU A 165 -2.00 -6.13 -4.30
CA LEU A 165 -1.84 -6.83 -5.59
C LEU A 165 -1.74 -8.34 -5.37
N ALA A 166 -0.86 -8.78 -4.46
CA ALA A 166 -0.64 -10.19 -4.17
C ALA A 166 -1.87 -10.85 -3.52
N VAL A 167 -2.43 -10.22 -2.48
CA VAL A 167 -3.60 -10.74 -1.74
C VAL A 167 -4.83 -10.88 -2.64
N LEU A 168 -5.13 -9.87 -3.48
CA LEU A 168 -6.28 -9.92 -4.38
C LEU A 168 -6.08 -10.94 -5.52
N GLY A 169 -4.85 -11.07 -6.01
CA GLY A 169 -4.48 -12.13 -6.96
C GLY A 169 -4.72 -13.52 -6.38
N GLY A 170 -4.20 -13.77 -5.18
CA GLY A 170 -4.41 -15.02 -4.43
C GLY A 170 -5.90 -15.28 -4.15
N THR A 171 -6.62 -14.26 -3.73
CA THR A 171 -8.07 -14.32 -3.50
C THR A 171 -8.84 -14.72 -4.75
N LEU A 172 -8.51 -14.14 -5.91
CA LEU A 172 -9.16 -14.45 -7.17
C LEU A 172 -8.97 -15.91 -7.58
N LEU A 173 -7.83 -16.52 -7.24
CA LEU A 173 -7.54 -17.93 -7.52
C LEU A 173 -8.41 -18.90 -6.73
N ILE A 174 -8.74 -18.59 -5.48
CA ILE A 174 -9.55 -19.46 -4.61
C ILE A 174 -11.04 -19.08 -4.57
N LEU A 175 -11.41 -17.95 -5.19
CA LEU A 175 -12.80 -17.52 -5.23
C LEU A 175 -13.65 -18.50 -6.05
N LYS A 176 -14.69 -19.08 -5.44
CA LYS A 176 -15.65 -20.00 -6.08
C LYS A 176 -14.99 -21.22 -6.76
N LEU A 177 -14.01 -21.86 -6.10
CA LEU A 177 -13.46 -23.14 -6.55
C LEU A 177 -14.51 -24.24 -6.49
N SER A 178 -14.79 -24.88 -7.64
CA SER A 178 -15.75 -26.01 -7.75
C SER A 178 -15.08 -27.35 -7.45
N GLN A 179 -15.91 -28.36 -7.11
CA GLN A 179 -15.44 -29.76 -6.94
C GLN A 179 -14.84 -30.37 -8.20
N SER A 180 -15.41 -30.03 -9.35
CA SER A 180 -15.04 -30.56 -10.66
C SER A 180 -13.96 -29.74 -11.35
N GLU A 181 -13.37 -28.73 -10.66
CA GLU A 181 -12.42 -27.84 -11.30
C GLU A 181 -11.07 -28.54 -11.53
N PRO A 182 -10.63 -28.67 -12.79
CA PRO A 182 -9.29 -29.17 -13.07
C PRO A 182 -8.26 -28.22 -12.48
N HIS A 183 -7.16 -28.77 -11.99
CA HIS A 183 -6.04 -28.01 -11.39
C HIS A 183 -6.39 -27.24 -10.09
N ALA A 184 -7.44 -27.61 -9.35
CA ALA A 184 -7.82 -26.94 -8.10
C ALA A 184 -6.67 -26.87 -7.08
N PHE A 185 -5.86 -27.94 -6.95
CA PHE A 185 -4.69 -27.95 -6.05
C PHE A 185 -3.61 -26.97 -6.48
N GLY A 186 -3.32 -26.85 -7.79
CA GLY A 186 -2.37 -25.89 -8.32
C GLY A 186 -2.80 -24.44 -8.05
N ARG A 187 -4.10 -24.16 -8.19
CA ARG A 187 -4.66 -22.83 -7.87
C ARG A 187 -4.59 -22.50 -6.39
N ILE A 188 -4.85 -23.49 -5.52
CA ILE A 188 -4.73 -23.34 -4.06
C ILE A 188 -3.27 -23.08 -3.70
N PHE A 189 -2.33 -23.84 -4.25
CA PHE A 189 -0.91 -23.64 -4.02
C PHE A 189 -0.45 -22.26 -4.49
N ALA A 190 -0.79 -21.85 -5.72
CA ALA A 190 -0.47 -20.52 -6.24
C ALA A 190 -1.10 -19.39 -5.41
N SER A 191 -2.34 -19.60 -4.91
CA SER A 191 -2.98 -18.67 -3.98
C SER A 191 -2.17 -18.54 -2.69
N GLY A 192 -1.82 -19.65 -2.05
CA GLY A 192 -0.99 -19.64 -0.84
C GLY A 192 0.33 -18.90 -1.04
N LEU A 193 1.04 -19.16 -2.16
CA LEU A 193 2.27 -18.43 -2.53
C LEU A 193 2.02 -16.92 -2.60
N LEU A 194 0.95 -16.47 -3.24
CA LEU A 194 0.63 -15.05 -3.36
C LEU A 194 0.31 -14.41 -2.01
N PHE A 195 -0.41 -15.09 -1.11
CA PHE A 195 -0.62 -14.61 0.25
C PHE A 195 0.70 -14.53 1.04
N GLY A 196 1.59 -15.51 0.89
CA GLY A 196 2.92 -15.48 1.49
C GLY A 196 3.80 -14.36 0.93
N ILE A 197 3.76 -14.11 -0.37
CA ILE A 197 4.43 -12.97 -1.01
C ILE A 197 3.88 -11.66 -0.44
N GLY A 198 2.55 -11.52 -0.31
CA GLY A 198 1.93 -10.36 0.33
C GLY A 198 2.43 -10.13 1.75
N ALA A 199 2.59 -11.20 2.53
CA ALA A 199 3.13 -11.14 3.90
C ALA A 199 4.59 -10.66 3.92
N LEU A 200 5.41 -11.04 2.92
CA LEU A 200 6.79 -10.54 2.78
C LEU A 200 6.87 -9.06 2.42
N MET A 201 5.82 -8.45 1.85
CA MET A 201 5.79 -7.01 1.60
C MET A 201 5.63 -6.21 2.89
N LYS A 202 4.77 -6.67 3.80
CA LYS A 202 4.51 -5.99 5.07
C LYS A 202 3.91 -6.95 6.08
N GLN A 203 4.41 -6.95 7.33
CA GLN A 203 3.96 -7.86 8.41
C GLN A 203 2.44 -7.86 8.64
N PRO A 204 1.70 -6.73 8.62
CA PRO A 204 0.24 -6.73 8.74
C PRO A 204 -0.48 -7.63 7.74
N ALA A 205 0.12 -7.91 6.59
CA ALA A 205 -0.46 -8.78 5.58
C ALA A 205 -0.52 -10.26 5.99
N LEU A 206 0.20 -10.67 7.05
CA LEU A 206 0.05 -11.99 7.67
C LEU A 206 -1.40 -12.30 8.06
N LEU A 207 -2.20 -11.27 8.39
CA LEU A 207 -3.62 -11.42 8.72
C LEU A 207 -4.49 -11.84 7.53
N PHE A 208 -4.03 -11.66 6.29
CA PHE A 208 -4.76 -12.15 5.13
C PHE A 208 -4.61 -13.67 4.92
N ILE A 209 -3.58 -14.30 5.46
CA ILE A 209 -3.40 -15.77 5.35
C ILE A 209 -4.56 -16.51 6.03
N PRO A 210 -4.93 -16.25 7.31
CA PRO A 210 -6.11 -16.84 7.92
C PRO A 210 -7.40 -16.46 7.20
N PHE A 211 -7.54 -15.24 6.65
CA PHE A 211 -8.69 -14.91 5.81
C PHE A 211 -8.81 -15.86 4.61
N GLY A 212 -7.74 -16.10 3.86
CA GLY A 212 -7.72 -17.01 2.72
C GLY A 212 -8.05 -18.45 3.13
N ALA A 213 -7.47 -18.94 4.24
CA ALA A 213 -7.73 -20.28 4.78
C ALA A 213 -9.20 -20.45 5.23
N ILE A 214 -9.75 -19.47 5.95
CA ILE A 214 -11.16 -19.48 6.38
C ILE A 214 -12.10 -19.46 5.17
N HIS A 215 -11.81 -18.65 4.16
CA HIS A 215 -12.60 -18.62 2.94
C HIS A 215 -12.57 -19.97 2.20
N LEU A 216 -11.39 -20.58 2.06
CA LEU A 216 -11.22 -21.89 1.44
C LEU A 216 -11.99 -22.96 2.22
N LEU A 217 -11.84 -22.99 3.55
CA LEU A 217 -12.56 -23.88 4.45
C LEU A 217 -14.07 -23.74 4.29
N TRP A 218 -14.57 -22.49 4.34
CA TRP A 218 -16.00 -22.20 4.18
C TRP A 218 -16.55 -22.70 2.85
N ASN A 219 -15.83 -22.42 1.74
CA ASN A 219 -16.21 -22.87 0.41
C ASN A 219 -16.25 -24.40 0.30
N ASP A 220 -15.29 -25.10 0.91
CA ASP A 220 -15.19 -26.55 0.89
C ASP A 220 -16.30 -27.21 1.72
N VAL A 221 -16.65 -26.65 2.89
CA VAL A 221 -17.76 -27.09 3.72
C VAL A 221 -19.10 -26.92 2.99
N GLN A 222 -19.32 -25.78 2.34
CA GLN A 222 -20.55 -25.54 1.56
C GLN A 222 -20.71 -26.54 0.40
N GLN A 223 -19.59 -26.97 -0.20
CA GLN A 223 -19.57 -27.97 -1.27
C GLN A 223 -19.57 -29.42 -0.74
N ARG A 224 -19.66 -29.63 0.59
CA ARG A 224 -19.70 -30.93 1.26
C ARG A 224 -18.50 -31.84 0.92
N PHE A 225 -17.30 -31.26 0.84
CA PHE A 225 -16.07 -32.07 0.73
C PHE A 225 -15.86 -32.95 1.97
N THR A 226 -15.16 -34.06 1.80
CA THR A 226 -14.77 -34.92 2.93
C THR A 226 -13.77 -34.18 3.83
N PRO A 227 -13.79 -34.42 5.16
CA PRO A 227 -12.86 -33.77 6.10
C PRO A 227 -11.39 -33.92 5.70
N LYS A 228 -11.00 -35.09 5.19
CA LYS A 228 -9.63 -35.35 4.69
C LYS A 228 -9.26 -34.43 3.54
N LYS A 229 -10.16 -34.22 2.59
CA LYS A 229 -9.92 -33.34 1.43
C LYS A 229 -9.86 -31.87 1.86
N ILE A 230 -10.73 -31.44 2.77
CA ILE A 230 -10.71 -30.09 3.36
C ILE A 230 -9.37 -29.82 4.04
N LEU A 231 -8.93 -30.74 4.92
CA LEU A 231 -7.65 -30.64 5.60
C LEU A 231 -6.48 -30.55 4.62
N LEU A 232 -6.43 -31.44 3.61
CA LEU A 232 -5.36 -31.45 2.61
C LEU A 232 -5.30 -30.12 1.84
N ARG A 233 -6.44 -29.56 1.41
CA ARG A 233 -6.49 -28.31 0.68
C ARG A 233 -5.99 -27.13 1.51
N ASN A 234 -6.38 -27.05 2.79
CA ASN A 234 -5.92 -26.03 3.71
C ASN A 234 -4.43 -26.20 4.06
N LEU A 235 -3.94 -27.44 4.18
CA LEU A 235 -2.50 -27.70 4.37
C LEU A 235 -1.67 -27.26 3.16
N ILE A 236 -2.12 -27.55 1.93
CA ILE A 236 -1.45 -27.09 0.70
C ILE A 236 -1.38 -25.56 0.67
N PHE A 237 -2.51 -24.88 0.99
CA PHE A 237 -2.54 -23.41 1.07
C PHE A 237 -1.57 -22.87 2.12
N GLY A 238 -1.59 -23.43 3.33
CA GLY A 238 -0.74 -22.98 4.45
C GLY A 238 0.74 -23.20 4.19
N ILE A 239 1.13 -24.40 3.68
CA ILE A 239 2.52 -24.69 3.29
C ILE A 239 2.97 -23.70 2.21
N ALA A 240 2.16 -23.51 1.16
CA ALA A 240 2.48 -22.58 0.09
C ALA A 240 2.65 -21.14 0.59
N ALA A 241 1.87 -20.71 1.59
CA ALA A 241 2.00 -19.38 2.19
C ALA A 241 3.30 -19.20 3.00
N ILE A 242 3.88 -20.29 3.52
CA ILE A 242 5.15 -20.26 4.27
C ILE A 242 6.36 -20.29 3.32
N VAL A 243 6.24 -20.89 2.14
CA VAL A 243 7.35 -21.08 1.19
C VAL A 243 8.11 -19.79 0.89
N PRO A 244 7.48 -18.62 0.59
CA PRO A 244 8.22 -17.40 0.31
C PRO A 244 9.12 -16.96 1.49
N LEU A 245 8.62 -17.05 2.72
CA LEU A 245 9.42 -16.73 3.91
C LEU A 245 10.56 -17.74 4.11
N GLY A 246 10.29 -19.03 3.90
CA GLY A 246 11.30 -20.08 3.99
C GLY A 246 12.45 -19.88 3.00
N ILE A 247 12.13 -19.57 1.74
CA ILE A 247 13.13 -19.23 0.71
C ILE A 247 13.91 -17.97 1.12
N THR A 248 13.24 -16.96 1.61
CA THR A 248 13.88 -15.71 2.09
C THR A 248 14.87 -16.02 3.22
N CYS A 249 14.46 -16.81 4.22
CA CYS A 249 15.37 -17.20 5.32
C CYS A 249 16.59 -17.98 4.82
N LEU A 250 16.43 -18.87 3.85
CA LEU A 250 17.55 -19.62 3.26
C LEU A 250 18.53 -18.71 2.52
N ILE A 251 18.02 -17.73 1.74
CA ILE A 251 18.86 -16.75 1.04
C ILE A 251 19.63 -15.90 2.06
N LEU A 252 18.96 -15.38 3.10
CA LEU A 252 19.57 -14.52 4.11
C LEU A 252 20.58 -15.30 4.98
N TRP A 253 20.33 -16.58 5.23
CA TRP A 253 21.28 -17.46 5.90
C TRP A 253 22.56 -17.66 5.06
N HIS A 254 22.40 -17.92 3.77
CA HIS A 254 23.55 -18.06 2.86
C HIS A 254 24.33 -16.73 2.71
N ALA A 255 23.67 -15.59 2.87
CA ALA A 255 24.27 -14.26 2.82
C ALA A 255 24.85 -13.78 4.15
N ASP A 256 24.85 -14.62 5.21
CA ASP A 256 25.35 -14.33 6.56
C ASP A 256 24.71 -13.09 7.22
N VAL A 257 23.41 -12.87 6.95
CA VAL A 257 22.64 -11.74 7.52
C VAL A 257 21.35 -12.19 8.23
N LEU A 258 21.16 -13.50 8.43
CA LEU A 258 19.94 -14.03 9.04
C LEU A 258 19.75 -13.56 10.48
N ASP A 259 20.83 -13.43 11.27
CA ASP A 259 20.75 -12.96 12.67
C ASP A 259 20.31 -11.50 12.74
N LYS A 260 20.82 -10.63 11.85
CA LYS A 260 20.36 -9.23 11.73
C LYS A 260 18.90 -9.16 11.28
N PHE A 261 18.51 -9.96 10.29
CA PHE A 261 17.10 -10.09 9.87
C PHE A 261 16.22 -10.48 11.06
N TRP A 262 16.59 -11.52 11.82
CA TRP A 262 15.81 -11.99 12.96
C TRP A 262 15.70 -10.95 14.06
N PHE A 263 16.82 -10.28 14.36
CA PHE A 263 16.82 -9.19 15.34
C PHE A 263 15.83 -8.09 14.95
N TRP A 264 15.95 -7.56 13.74
CA TRP A 264 15.16 -6.41 13.31
C TRP A 264 13.68 -6.75 13.12
N THR A 265 13.38 -7.86 12.44
CA THR A 265 12.01 -8.17 12.02
C THR A 265 11.15 -8.84 13.09
N PHE A 266 11.77 -9.44 14.12
CA PHE A 266 11.04 -10.10 15.22
C PHE A 266 11.36 -9.49 16.59
N ARG A 267 12.64 -9.41 17.00
CA ARG A 267 12.97 -8.94 18.36
C ARG A 267 12.70 -7.45 18.53
N TYR A 268 13.22 -6.61 17.63
CA TYR A 268 12.97 -5.17 17.67
C TYR A 268 11.53 -4.83 17.28
N ALA A 269 10.98 -5.46 16.23
CA ALA A 269 9.59 -5.24 15.81
C ALA A 269 8.57 -5.52 16.93
N ALA A 270 8.84 -6.47 17.83
CA ALA A 270 8.00 -6.71 19.00
C ALA A 270 8.01 -5.52 19.97
N GLN A 271 9.16 -4.84 20.17
CA GLN A 271 9.24 -3.63 20.98
C GLN A 271 8.49 -2.47 20.34
N TYR A 272 8.70 -2.25 19.04
CA TYR A 272 8.00 -1.24 18.26
C TYR A 272 6.47 -1.41 18.32
N GLY A 273 5.98 -2.63 18.10
CA GLY A 273 4.54 -2.92 18.08
C GLY A 273 3.84 -2.72 19.43
N THR A 274 4.56 -2.87 20.55
CA THR A 274 4.00 -2.74 21.90
C THR A 274 4.10 -1.32 22.48
N PHE A 275 4.93 -0.46 21.90
CA PHE A 275 5.21 0.86 22.45
C PHE A 275 3.95 1.76 22.55
N LEU A 276 3.27 2.03 21.42
CA LEU A 276 2.04 2.84 21.42
C LEU A 276 0.89 2.17 22.18
N ILE A 277 0.82 0.85 22.14
CA ILE A 277 -0.13 0.09 22.94
C ILE A 277 0.13 0.38 24.42
N GLY A 278 1.39 0.32 24.87
CA GLY A 278 1.78 0.66 26.24
C GLY A 278 1.40 2.09 26.64
N GLU A 279 1.65 3.09 25.79
CA GLU A 279 1.23 4.48 26.04
C GLU A 279 -0.29 4.63 26.18
N ILE A 280 -1.07 3.93 25.33
CA ILE A 280 -2.53 3.96 25.40
C ILE A 280 -3.01 3.31 26.69
N TYR A 281 -2.46 2.15 27.08
CA TYR A 281 -2.90 1.39 28.25
C TYR A 281 -2.42 1.96 29.58
N SER A 282 -1.34 2.75 29.62
CA SER A 282 -0.87 3.43 30.84
C SER A 282 -1.73 4.64 31.25
N GLY A 283 -2.64 5.11 30.37
CA GLY A 283 -3.51 6.24 30.65
C GLY A 283 -4.72 5.88 31.52
N LYS A 284 -5.38 6.90 32.11
CA LYS A 284 -6.58 6.73 32.96
C LYS A 284 -7.78 6.08 32.27
N TRP A 285 -7.87 6.19 30.93
CA TRP A 285 -9.00 5.70 30.12
C TRP A 285 -8.52 5.03 28.83
N PRO A 286 -7.86 3.84 28.91
CA PRO A 286 -7.20 3.24 27.74
C PRO A 286 -8.15 2.95 26.57
N LEU A 287 -9.35 2.43 26.84
CA LEU A 287 -10.33 2.13 25.79
C LEU A 287 -10.84 3.38 25.08
N ILE A 288 -11.10 4.46 25.85
CA ILE A 288 -11.55 5.73 25.28
C ILE A 288 -10.44 6.33 24.40
N ARG A 289 -9.19 6.30 24.86
CA ARG A 289 -8.04 6.80 24.09
C ARG A 289 -7.81 5.98 22.83
N ALA A 290 -7.86 4.67 22.92
CA ALA A 290 -7.77 3.79 21.75
C ALA A 290 -8.88 4.09 20.73
N MET A 291 -10.11 4.28 21.20
CA MET A 291 -11.25 4.63 20.35
C MET A 291 -11.09 6.02 19.72
N GLN A 292 -10.60 7.02 20.46
CA GLN A 292 -10.34 8.37 19.94
C GLN A 292 -9.27 8.36 18.84
N VAL A 293 -8.15 7.66 19.08
CA VAL A 293 -7.07 7.51 18.08
C VAL A 293 -7.59 6.82 16.82
N SER A 294 -8.30 5.71 16.98
CA SER A 294 -8.88 4.96 15.86
C SER A 294 -9.88 5.80 15.08
N LEU A 295 -10.82 6.48 15.77
CA LEU A 295 -11.84 7.31 15.14
C LEU A 295 -11.23 8.49 14.37
N LYS A 296 -10.25 9.18 14.97
CA LYS A 296 -9.52 10.27 14.31
C LYS A 296 -8.86 9.77 13.02
N SER A 297 -8.11 8.68 13.10
CA SER A 297 -7.39 8.15 11.95
C SER A 297 -8.32 7.64 10.84
N VAL A 298 -9.43 7.01 11.21
CA VAL A 298 -10.47 6.57 10.26
C VAL A 298 -11.12 7.78 9.59
N THR A 299 -11.45 8.84 10.33
CA THR A 299 -12.04 10.06 9.74
C THR A 299 -11.07 10.78 8.81
N GLU A 300 -9.80 10.83 9.14
CA GLU A 300 -8.76 11.37 8.26
C GLU A 300 -8.61 10.55 6.97
N ALA A 301 -8.61 9.22 7.07
CA ALA A 301 -8.51 8.33 5.91
C ALA A 301 -9.77 8.34 5.02
N ILE A 302 -10.96 8.45 5.62
CA ILE A 302 -12.23 8.65 4.89
C ILE A 302 -12.17 9.98 4.13
N GLY A 303 -11.73 11.04 4.82
CA GLY A 303 -11.58 12.37 4.23
C GLY A 303 -12.83 12.77 3.45
N ILE A 304 -12.60 13.32 2.26
CA ILE A 304 -13.66 13.78 1.38
C ILE A 304 -14.33 12.65 0.58
N GLY A 305 -13.75 11.46 0.63
CA GLY A 305 -14.36 10.24 0.07
C GLY A 305 -15.58 9.71 0.83
N TRP A 306 -16.09 10.42 1.85
CA TRP A 306 -17.15 9.98 2.75
C TRP A 306 -18.39 9.41 2.04
N ALA A 307 -18.77 9.96 0.88
CA ALA A 307 -19.92 9.47 0.12
C ALA A 307 -19.73 8.02 -0.38
N LEU A 308 -18.51 7.69 -0.82
CA LEU A 308 -18.17 6.32 -1.23
C LEU A 308 -18.12 5.36 -0.03
N TRP A 309 -17.64 5.82 1.12
CA TRP A 309 -17.65 5.04 2.36
C TRP A 309 -19.08 4.82 2.89
N ALA A 310 -19.95 5.83 2.79
CA ALA A 310 -21.37 5.70 3.12
C ALA A 310 -22.07 4.69 2.19
N LEU A 311 -21.77 4.73 0.89
CA LEU A 311 -22.27 3.73 -0.06
C LEU A 311 -21.74 2.32 0.27
N ALA A 312 -20.50 2.17 0.71
CA ALA A 312 -19.97 0.88 1.15
C ALA A 312 -20.72 0.34 2.39
N GLY A 313 -20.98 1.22 3.38
CA GLY A 313 -21.80 0.87 4.55
C GLY A 313 -23.23 0.45 4.17
N PHE A 314 -23.87 1.19 3.26
CA PHE A 314 -25.16 0.80 2.71
C PHE A 314 -25.08 -0.54 1.98
N GLY A 315 -24.05 -0.76 1.14
CA GLY A 315 -23.83 -2.02 0.43
C GLY A 315 -23.65 -3.22 1.36
N LEU A 316 -22.96 -3.02 2.48
CA LEU A 316 -22.82 -4.05 3.52
C LEU A 316 -24.18 -4.42 4.11
N VAL A 317 -24.98 -3.43 4.51
CA VAL A 317 -26.30 -3.66 5.13
C VAL A 317 -27.25 -4.35 4.16
N VAL A 318 -27.46 -3.77 2.97
CA VAL A 318 -28.42 -4.33 2.00
C VAL A 318 -27.98 -5.67 1.44
N GLY A 319 -26.65 -5.88 1.31
CA GLY A 319 -26.09 -7.11 0.82
C GLY A 319 -26.33 -8.30 1.76
N PHE A 320 -26.40 -8.10 3.07
CA PHE A 320 -26.79 -9.14 4.03
C PHE A 320 -28.28 -9.44 3.98
N TRP A 321 -29.13 -8.45 3.72
CA TRP A 321 -30.58 -8.66 3.62
C TRP A 321 -30.99 -9.42 2.36
N ASP A 322 -30.28 -9.22 1.26
CA ASP A 322 -30.58 -9.85 -0.01
C ASP A 322 -29.99 -11.27 -0.08
N ARG A 323 -30.87 -12.28 -0.22
CA ARG A 323 -30.46 -13.69 -0.32
C ARG A 323 -29.50 -13.95 -1.51
N THR A 324 -29.58 -13.18 -2.59
CA THR A 324 -28.78 -13.38 -3.80
C THR A 324 -27.34 -12.88 -3.62
N THR A 325 -27.14 -11.84 -2.83
CA THR A 325 -25.82 -11.22 -2.59
C THR A 325 -25.21 -11.59 -1.24
N ARG A 326 -25.98 -12.23 -0.35
CA ARG A 326 -25.56 -12.55 1.03
C ARG A 326 -24.22 -13.29 1.10
N ALA A 327 -24.03 -14.32 0.29
CA ALA A 327 -22.79 -15.10 0.29
C ALA A 327 -21.57 -14.24 -0.14
N SER A 328 -21.72 -13.41 -1.17
CA SER A 328 -20.70 -12.45 -1.61
C SER A 328 -20.45 -11.40 -0.53
N THR A 329 -21.50 -10.91 0.12
CA THR A 329 -21.37 -9.89 1.20
C THR A 329 -20.71 -10.48 2.44
N THR A 330 -20.98 -11.73 2.82
CA THR A 330 -20.27 -12.42 3.90
C THR A 330 -18.77 -12.52 3.60
N PHE A 331 -18.40 -12.87 2.38
CA PHE A 331 -17.00 -12.85 1.94
C PHE A 331 -16.38 -11.45 2.03
N LEU A 332 -17.06 -10.41 1.55
CA LEU A 332 -16.59 -9.01 1.59
C LEU A 332 -16.50 -8.48 3.02
N PHE A 333 -17.41 -8.89 3.90
CA PHE A 333 -17.32 -8.59 5.32
C PHE A 333 -16.06 -9.21 5.95
N GLY A 334 -15.77 -10.47 5.64
CA GLY A 334 -14.52 -11.12 6.05
C GLY A 334 -13.30 -10.34 5.56
N LEU A 335 -13.26 -9.97 4.27
CA LEU A 335 -12.16 -9.16 3.72
C LEU A 335 -12.04 -7.81 4.44
N LEU A 336 -13.17 -7.14 4.72
CA LEU A 336 -13.20 -5.87 5.45
C LEU A 336 -12.64 -6.02 6.87
N VAL A 337 -13.06 -7.05 7.61
CA VAL A 337 -12.60 -7.30 8.98
C VAL A 337 -11.10 -7.56 9.01
N PHE A 338 -10.59 -8.46 8.16
CA PHE A 338 -9.16 -8.77 8.15
C PHE A 338 -8.31 -7.59 7.64
N SER A 339 -8.83 -6.80 6.71
CA SER A 339 -8.19 -5.53 6.30
C SER A 339 -8.16 -4.52 7.45
N ALA A 340 -9.25 -4.36 8.19
CA ALA A 340 -9.30 -3.47 9.36
C ALA A 340 -8.32 -3.92 10.45
N LEU A 341 -8.26 -5.21 10.75
CA LEU A 341 -7.27 -5.77 11.70
C LEU A 341 -5.83 -5.49 11.24
N ALA A 342 -5.56 -5.60 9.94
CA ALA A 342 -4.24 -5.28 9.38
C ALA A 342 -3.88 -3.79 9.52
N VAL A 343 -4.87 -2.89 9.38
CA VAL A 343 -4.69 -1.44 9.59
C VAL A 343 -4.46 -1.11 11.06
N CYS A 344 -5.12 -1.83 11.99
CA CYS A 344 -5.03 -1.59 13.44
C CYS A 344 -3.72 -2.06 14.08
N GLN A 345 -2.87 -2.78 13.37
CA GLN A 345 -1.67 -3.37 13.96
C GLN A 345 -0.74 -2.29 14.54
N GLY A 346 -0.37 -2.45 15.82
CA GLY A 346 0.47 -1.50 16.56
C GLY A 346 -0.19 -0.17 16.90
N PHE A 347 -1.45 0.07 16.53
CA PHE A 347 -2.21 1.31 16.74
C PHE A 347 -1.59 2.57 16.11
N TYR A 348 -0.67 2.42 15.16
CA TYR A 348 -0.05 3.56 14.46
C TYR A 348 -0.98 4.24 13.45
N PHE A 349 -1.90 3.52 12.83
CA PHE A 349 -2.89 4.01 11.87
C PHE A 349 -2.28 4.96 10.80
N ARG A 350 -1.08 4.64 10.29
CA ARG A 350 -0.47 5.45 9.24
C ARG A 350 -1.38 5.52 8.02
N SER A 351 -1.48 6.68 7.39
CA SER A 351 -2.40 6.93 6.27
C SER A 351 -2.32 5.87 5.17
N HIS A 352 -1.12 5.44 4.79
CA HIS A 352 -0.92 4.40 3.77
C HIS A 352 -1.36 2.99 4.20
N TYR A 353 -1.63 2.71 5.49
CA TYR A 353 -2.20 1.42 5.90
C TYR A 353 -3.64 1.26 5.39
N PHE A 354 -4.37 2.36 5.25
CA PHE A 354 -5.75 2.33 4.76
C PHE A 354 -5.88 1.89 3.30
N ILE A 355 -4.80 1.88 2.51
CA ILE A 355 -4.78 1.27 1.16
C ILE A 355 -5.25 -0.20 1.23
N MET A 356 -4.95 -0.92 2.32
CA MET A 356 -5.35 -2.33 2.48
C MET A 356 -6.87 -2.52 2.63
N ILE A 357 -7.61 -1.52 3.08
CA ILE A 357 -9.07 -1.61 3.27
C ILE A 357 -9.85 -1.17 2.02
N LEU A 358 -9.23 -0.36 1.14
CA LEU A 358 -9.90 0.22 -0.03
C LEU A 358 -10.52 -0.82 -0.98
N PRO A 359 -9.93 -2.01 -1.24
CA PRO A 359 -10.56 -3.03 -2.07
C PRO A 359 -11.89 -3.54 -1.50
N ALA A 360 -11.95 -3.78 -0.17
CA ALA A 360 -13.19 -4.21 0.48
C ALA A 360 -14.27 -3.12 0.37
N VAL A 361 -13.91 -1.86 0.65
CA VAL A 361 -14.80 -0.70 0.52
C VAL A 361 -15.32 -0.59 -0.91
N SER A 362 -14.44 -0.66 -1.90
CA SER A 362 -14.81 -0.53 -3.32
C SER A 362 -15.75 -1.64 -3.79
N LEU A 363 -15.51 -2.86 -3.37
CA LEU A 363 -16.39 -4.00 -3.67
C LEU A 363 -17.75 -3.88 -2.96
N LEU A 364 -17.81 -3.34 -1.74
CA LEU A 364 -19.07 -3.07 -1.05
C LEU A 364 -19.86 -1.93 -1.71
N VAL A 365 -19.21 -0.87 -2.20
CA VAL A 365 -19.85 0.14 -3.06
C VAL A 365 -20.53 -0.51 -4.25
N SER A 366 -19.86 -1.48 -4.88
CA SER A 366 -20.43 -2.16 -6.04
C SER A 366 -21.68 -2.98 -5.71
N VAL A 367 -21.76 -3.57 -4.51
CA VAL A 367 -22.97 -4.23 -4.01
C VAL A 367 -24.12 -3.23 -3.84
N ALA A 368 -23.85 -2.05 -3.25
CA ALA A 368 -24.84 -0.98 -3.10
C ALA A 368 -25.41 -0.55 -4.44
N ILE A 369 -24.53 -0.25 -5.39
CA ILE A 369 -24.90 0.24 -6.73
C ILE A 369 -25.68 -0.84 -7.50
N ASN A 370 -25.25 -2.10 -7.43
CA ASN A 370 -25.99 -3.20 -8.05
C ASN A 370 -27.39 -3.33 -7.48
N LYS A 371 -27.52 -3.32 -6.14
CA LYS A 371 -28.82 -3.42 -5.48
C LYS A 371 -29.76 -2.27 -5.86
N LEU A 372 -29.23 -1.04 -5.90
CA LEU A 372 -30.01 0.11 -6.35
C LEU A 372 -30.44 -0.05 -7.80
N SER A 373 -29.58 -0.58 -8.67
CA SER A 373 -29.91 -0.88 -10.07
C SER A 373 -31.02 -1.92 -10.19
N ASP A 374 -30.97 -2.98 -9.37
CA ASP A 374 -31.99 -4.04 -9.35
C ASP A 374 -33.37 -3.49 -8.90
N LEU A 375 -33.41 -2.64 -7.88
CA LEU A 375 -34.64 -1.98 -7.39
C LEU A 375 -35.29 -1.06 -8.43
N LEU A 376 -34.49 -0.50 -9.33
CA LEU A 376 -34.94 0.40 -10.38
C LEU A 376 -35.16 -0.30 -11.72
N THR A 377 -34.92 -1.60 -11.80
CA THR A 377 -35.24 -2.42 -12.97
C THR A 377 -36.76 -2.44 -13.18
N GLY A 378 -37.20 -2.21 -14.41
CA GLY A 378 -38.67 -2.10 -14.74
C GLY A 378 -39.24 -0.68 -14.61
N ARG A 379 -38.50 0.29 -14.04
CA ARG A 379 -38.89 1.70 -14.02
C ARG A 379 -38.57 2.42 -15.33
N MET A 380 -39.01 3.67 -15.48
CA MET A 380 -38.68 4.52 -16.62
C MET A 380 -37.16 4.58 -16.83
N ILE A 381 -36.71 4.69 -18.09
CA ILE A 381 -35.31 4.67 -18.47
C ILE A 381 -34.47 5.72 -17.71
N VAL A 382 -35.01 6.92 -17.50
CA VAL A 382 -34.32 8.01 -16.78
C VAL A 382 -33.98 7.59 -15.35
N VAL A 383 -34.89 6.88 -14.68
CA VAL A 383 -34.71 6.42 -13.29
C VAL A 383 -33.62 5.35 -13.20
N ARG A 384 -33.41 4.55 -14.25
CA ARG A 384 -32.33 3.53 -14.31
C ARG A 384 -30.93 4.13 -14.35
N PHE A 385 -30.78 5.41 -14.72
CA PHE A 385 -29.48 6.11 -14.65
C PHE A 385 -29.11 6.62 -13.24
N VAL A 386 -30.05 6.61 -12.28
CA VAL A 386 -29.80 7.08 -10.90
C VAL A 386 -28.57 6.40 -10.26
N PRO A 387 -28.36 5.07 -10.31
CA PRO A 387 -27.16 4.45 -9.72
C PRO A 387 -25.87 4.91 -10.36
N LEU A 388 -25.88 5.10 -11.70
CA LEU A 388 -24.72 5.60 -12.45
C LEU A 388 -24.40 7.05 -12.05
N LEU A 389 -25.41 7.91 -11.98
CA LEU A 389 -25.27 9.32 -11.56
C LEU A 389 -24.83 9.42 -10.11
N LEU A 390 -25.42 8.63 -9.21
CA LEU A 390 -25.03 8.59 -7.80
C LEU A 390 -23.56 8.19 -7.63
N LEU A 391 -23.11 7.17 -8.35
CA LEU A 391 -21.70 6.78 -8.32
C LEU A 391 -20.83 7.87 -8.94
N GLY A 392 -21.20 8.40 -10.11
CA GLY A 392 -20.46 9.46 -10.79
C GLY A 392 -20.27 10.70 -9.93
N THR A 393 -21.33 11.17 -9.25
CA THR A 393 -21.24 12.30 -8.32
C THR A 393 -20.37 11.95 -7.11
N SER A 394 -20.51 10.76 -6.52
CA SER A 394 -19.70 10.34 -5.39
C SER A 394 -18.21 10.22 -5.74
N LEU A 395 -17.86 9.79 -6.96
CA LEU A 395 -16.49 9.73 -7.48
C LEU A 395 -15.90 11.12 -7.77
N SER A 396 -16.75 12.08 -8.18
CA SER A 396 -16.28 13.42 -8.51
C SER A 396 -15.94 14.26 -7.28
N LEU A 397 -16.58 14.02 -6.12
CA LEU A 397 -16.38 14.81 -4.91
C LEU A 397 -14.91 14.88 -4.45
N PRO A 398 -14.16 13.78 -4.25
CA PRO A 398 -12.77 13.86 -3.83
C PRO A 398 -11.88 14.51 -4.89
N ILE A 399 -12.16 14.29 -6.17
CA ILE A 399 -11.36 14.90 -7.26
C ILE A 399 -11.55 16.42 -7.33
N LEU A 400 -12.80 16.88 -7.22
CA LEU A 400 -13.12 18.32 -7.26
C LEU A 400 -12.61 19.07 -6.03
N TRP A 401 -12.64 18.42 -4.88
CA TRP A 401 -12.16 19.01 -3.64
C TRP A 401 -10.62 19.16 -3.66
N ASP A 402 -9.91 18.13 -4.02
CA ASP A 402 -8.45 18.12 -4.10
C ASP A 402 -7.92 18.62 -5.46
N LYS A 403 -8.78 19.34 -6.26
CA LYS A 403 -8.41 19.80 -7.61
C LYS A 403 -7.11 20.59 -7.67
N LYS A 404 -6.84 21.42 -6.63
CA LYS A 404 -5.60 22.20 -6.54
C LYS A 404 -4.40 21.27 -6.46
N PHE A 405 -4.47 20.24 -5.59
CA PHE A 405 -3.44 19.22 -5.46
C PHE A 405 -3.25 18.44 -6.76
N PHE A 406 -4.34 17.97 -7.37
CA PHE A 406 -4.24 17.12 -8.57
C PHE A 406 -3.81 17.87 -9.83
N PHE A 407 -4.19 19.16 -9.97
CA PHE A 407 -4.03 19.88 -11.25
C PHE A 407 -3.35 21.24 -11.12
N GLY A 408 -3.30 21.83 -9.93
CA GLY A 408 -2.89 23.21 -9.74
C GLY A 408 -1.45 23.43 -9.28
N VAL A 409 -0.78 22.38 -8.75
CA VAL A 409 0.55 22.50 -8.15
C VAL A 409 1.58 21.64 -8.88
N SER A 410 2.86 21.99 -8.80
CA SER A 410 3.97 21.16 -9.27
C SER A 410 4.15 19.91 -8.38
N PRO A 411 4.89 18.87 -8.83
CA PRO A 411 5.23 17.72 -7.97
C PRO A 411 5.96 18.11 -6.68
N VAL A 412 6.79 19.12 -6.70
CA VAL A 412 7.50 19.65 -5.52
C VAL A 412 6.52 20.26 -4.53
N GLU A 413 5.61 21.11 -5.00
CA GLU A 413 4.58 21.71 -4.17
C GLU A 413 3.60 20.65 -3.64
N ALA A 414 3.28 19.62 -4.44
CA ALA A 414 2.47 18.49 -4.00
C ALA A 414 3.16 17.71 -2.86
N CYS A 415 4.48 17.51 -2.93
CA CYS A 415 5.26 16.93 -1.85
C CYS A 415 5.14 17.75 -0.56
N ARG A 416 5.28 19.08 -0.65
CA ARG A 416 5.10 19.99 0.50
C ARG A 416 3.70 19.92 1.09
N MET A 417 2.67 19.87 0.26
CA MET A 417 1.28 19.76 0.73
C MET A 417 1.00 18.47 1.50
N ILE A 418 1.67 17.37 1.14
CA ILE A 418 1.47 16.06 1.80
C ILE A 418 2.33 15.95 3.06
N TYR A 419 3.63 16.32 2.95
CA TYR A 419 4.65 15.99 3.95
C TYR A 419 5.14 17.19 4.76
N SER A 420 4.57 18.38 4.51
CA SER A 420 4.90 19.62 5.23
C SER A 420 6.42 19.89 5.23
N ASP A 421 7.00 20.08 6.41
CA ASP A 421 8.40 20.47 6.62
C ASP A 421 9.39 19.31 6.51
N ASN A 422 8.95 18.09 6.14
CA ASN A 422 9.90 16.99 5.91
C ASN A 422 10.82 17.34 4.72
N PRO A 423 12.14 17.06 4.81
CA PRO A 423 13.13 17.58 3.87
C PRO A 423 13.26 16.76 2.57
N PHE A 424 12.18 16.11 2.12
CA PHE A 424 12.21 15.23 0.94
C PHE A 424 12.56 15.98 -0.36
N VAL A 425 12.15 17.24 -0.46
CA VAL A 425 12.49 18.12 -1.58
C VAL A 425 13.97 18.50 -1.51
N GLU A 426 14.46 18.84 -0.32
CA GLU A 426 15.85 19.25 -0.06
C GLU A 426 16.81 18.08 -0.26
N SER A 427 16.40 16.88 0.11
CA SER A 427 17.20 15.65 -0.04
C SER A 427 17.71 15.45 -1.46
N VAL A 428 16.95 15.86 -2.49
CA VAL A 428 17.38 15.79 -3.90
C VAL A 428 18.59 16.67 -4.14
N LYS A 429 18.53 17.95 -3.74
CA LYS A 429 19.65 18.90 -3.95
C LYS A 429 20.87 18.57 -3.09
N ILE A 430 20.66 18.12 -1.86
CA ILE A 430 21.73 17.65 -0.97
C ILE A 430 22.44 16.46 -1.60
N ALA A 431 21.69 15.50 -2.13
CA ALA A 431 22.26 14.34 -2.78
C ALA A 431 23.03 14.68 -4.06
N ASP A 432 22.54 15.64 -4.85
CA ASP A 432 23.26 16.15 -6.03
C ASP A 432 24.61 16.75 -5.61
N TYR A 433 24.63 17.62 -4.60
CA TYR A 433 25.86 18.18 -4.05
C TYR A 433 26.84 17.08 -3.59
N LEU A 434 26.35 16.10 -2.83
CA LEU A 434 27.18 14.99 -2.35
C LEU A 434 27.74 14.16 -3.52
N ARG A 435 26.93 13.88 -4.54
CA ARG A 435 27.34 13.11 -5.72
C ARG A 435 28.46 13.80 -6.51
N GLU A 436 28.39 15.13 -6.65
CA GLU A 436 29.39 15.94 -7.35
C GLU A 436 30.73 16.03 -6.59
N HIS A 437 30.68 15.93 -5.24
CA HIS A 437 31.87 16.12 -4.39
C HIS A 437 32.44 14.80 -3.82
N THR A 438 31.88 13.64 -4.24
CA THR A 438 32.33 12.31 -3.80
C THR A 438 32.55 11.39 -4.99
N SER A 439 33.44 10.41 -4.84
CA SER A 439 33.56 9.25 -5.73
C SER A 439 32.53 8.15 -5.38
N ARG A 440 32.38 7.14 -6.24
CA ARG A 440 31.46 6.02 -5.99
C ARG A 440 31.86 5.18 -4.79
N ASP A 441 33.15 5.13 -4.47
CA ASP A 441 33.68 4.33 -3.36
C ASP A 441 33.64 5.07 -2.02
N ASP A 442 33.39 6.39 -2.04
CA ASP A 442 33.24 7.19 -0.83
C ASP A 442 31.93 6.83 -0.11
N THR A 443 31.99 6.70 1.20
CA THR A 443 30.81 6.55 2.06
C THR A 443 30.34 7.90 2.59
N ILE A 444 29.05 8.00 2.89
CA ILE A 444 28.44 9.15 3.54
C ILE A 444 27.64 8.67 4.76
N ALA A 445 27.43 9.56 5.75
CA ALA A 445 26.55 9.29 6.87
C ALA A 445 25.44 10.35 6.92
N VAL A 446 24.19 9.92 7.13
CA VAL A 446 23.06 10.80 7.42
C VAL A 446 22.64 10.57 8.86
N LEU A 447 22.85 11.57 9.70
CA LEU A 447 22.36 11.60 11.08
C LEU A 447 20.93 12.13 11.05
N GLY A 448 20.00 11.22 10.81
CA GLY A 448 18.59 11.49 10.56
C GLY A 448 17.88 10.29 9.92
N SER A 449 16.64 10.50 9.50
CA SER A 449 15.81 9.48 8.85
C SER A 449 15.49 9.89 7.40
N GLU A 450 16.50 10.23 6.63
CA GLU A 450 16.42 10.64 5.21
C GLU A 450 17.19 9.65 4.31
N PRO A 451 16.76 8.38 4.24
CA PRO A 451 17.45 7.35 3.45
C PRO A 451 17.44 7.63 1.94
N GLU A 452 16.52 8.46 1.45
CA GLU A 452 16.47 8.90 0.07
C GLU A 452 17.73 9.66 -0.36
N ILE A 453 18.46 10.30 0.57
CA ILE A 453 19.75 10.96 0.28
C ILE A 453 20.76 9.94 -0.24
N TYR A 454 20.87 8.78 0.38
CA TYR A 454 21.77 7.72 -0.09
C TYR A 454 21.40 7.23 -1.48
N PHE A 455 20.11 7.02 -1.71
CA PHE A 455 19.58 6.58 -2.99
C PHE A 455 19.88 7.57 -4.11
N TYR A 456 19.57 8.86 -3.90
CA TYR A 456 19.80 9.91 -4.90
C TYR A 456 21.30 10.17 -5.14
N ALA A 457 22.09 10.18 -4.07
CA ALA A 457 23.54 10.38 -4.17
C ALA A 457 24.24 9.17 -4.81
N GLN A 458 23.61 7.99 -4.81
CA GLN A 458 24.23 6.73 -5.23
C GLN A 458 25.53 6.45 -4.45
N ARG A 459 25.48 6.64 -3.13
CA ARG A 459 26.59 6.41 -2.21
C ARG A 459 26.19 5.44 -1.12
N HIS A 460 27.15 4.62 -0.68
CA HIS A 460 26.90 3.73 0.43
C HIS A 460 26.82 4.49 1.75
N SER A 461 25.90 4.05 2.60
CA SER A 461 25.85 4.51 3.98
C SER A 461 27.05 3.98 4.76
N ALA A 462 27.59 4.81 5.64
CA ALA A 462 28.62 4.43 6.60
C ALA A 462 28.10 3.53 7.72
N THR A 463 26.78 3.38 7.87
CA THR A 463 26.11 2.59 8.90
C THR A 463 24.87 1.91 8.32
N GLY A 464 24.44 0.81 8.95
CA GLY A 464 23.14 0.21 8.65
C GLY A 464 21.95 1.01 9.16
N TYR A 465 22.15 1.95 10.06
CA TYR A 465 21.11 2.79 10.69
C TYR A 465 20.71 3.97 9.79
N ILE A 466 20.07 3.68 8.67
CA ILE A 466 19.59 4.69 7.71
C ILE A 466 18.25 5.30 8.11
N TYR A 467 17.66 4.83 9.22
CA TYR A 467 16.36 5.23 9.73
C TYR A 467 16.44 5.29 11.26
N THR A 468 16.39 6.47 11.84
CA THR A 468 16.80 6.69 13.24
C THR A 468 15.68 6.59 14.27
N TYR A 469 14.41 6.42 13.87
CA TYR A 469 13.30 6.38 14.83
C TYR A 469 13.46 5.31 15.91
N GLY A 470 13.99 4.14 15.53
CA GLY A 470 14.26 3.05 16.48
C GLY A 470 15.28 3.39 17.56
N LEU A 471 16.18 4.34 17.28
CA LEU A 471 17.18 4.83 18.23
C LEU A 471 16.57 5.75 19.30
N MET A 472 15.45 6.40 18.94
CA MET A 472 14.79 7.41 19.78
C MET A 472 13.59 6.85 20.56
N GLU A 473 13.09 5.68 20.20
CA GLU A 473 12.03 5.03 20.95
C GLU A 473 12.54 4.55 22.31
N PRO A 474 11.80 4.80 23.43
CA PRO A 474 12.19 4.30 24.75
C PRO A 474 12.01 2.78 24.83
N GLN A 475 12.93 2.04 24.27
CA GLN A 475 12.95 0.59 24.20
C GLN A 475 14.31 0.04 24.63
N LYS A 476 14.38 -1.22 25.03
CA LYS A 476 15.54 -1.80 25.72
C LYS A 476 16.83 -1.86 24.90
N TYR A 477 16.75 -1.78 23.58
CA TYR A 477 17.92 -1.85 22.68
C TYR A 477 18.43 -0.46 22.25
N ALA A 478 17.75 0.63 22.61
CA ALA A 478 18.02 1.97 22.05
C ALA A 478 19.49 2.39 22.25
N ARG A 479 20.04 2.19 23.45
CA ARG A 479 21.44 2.53 23.75
C ARG A 479 22.43 1.68 22.95
N GLU A 480 22.25 0.36 22.93
CA GLU A 480 23.10 -0.59 22.21
C GLU A 480 23.08 -0.29 20.69
N MET A 481 21.92 0.05 20.15
CA MET A 481 21.77 0.45 18.75
C MET A 481 22.48 1.76 18.44
N GLN A 482 22.46 2.75 19.35
CA GLN A 482 23.21 4.00 19.18
C GLN A 482 24.73 3.74 19.26
N GLU A 483 25.20 2.92 20.18
CA GLU A 483 26.61 2.53 20.30
C GLU A 483 27.09 1.79 19.03
N GLU A 484 26.27 0.89 18.48
CA GLU A 484 26.58 0.20 17.21
C GLU A 484 26.67 1.19 16.03
N MET A 485 25.70 2.12 15.90
CA MET A 485 25.72 3.15 14.85
C MET A 485 26.98 4.02 14.92
N ILE A 486 27.33 4.48 16.11
CA ILE A 486 28.54 5.28 16.38
C ILE A 486 29.77 4.52 15.91
N HIS A 487 29.94 3.28 16.35
CA HIS A 487 31.06 2.46 16.02
C HIS A 487 31.19 2.19 14.51
N GLU A 488 30.07 1.95 13.82
CA GLU A 488 30.04 1.78 12.35
C GLU A 488 30.51 3.03 11.63
N ILE A 489 30.04 4.24 12.04
CA ILE A 489 30.41 5.52 11.43
C ILE A 489 31.88 5.84 11.68
N GLU A 490 32.38 5.65 12.92
CA GLU A 490 33.79 5.89 13.24
C GLU A 490 34.73 4.96 12.47
N ARG A 491 34.33 3.70 12.30
CA ARG A 491 35.10 2.73 11.50
C ARG A 491 35.10 3.10 10.01
N ALA A 492 33.94 3.45 9.45
CA ALA A 492 33.78 3.76 8.03
C ALA A 492 34.43 5.08 7.65
N ARG A 493 34.54 6.02 8.60
CA ARG A 493 35.14 7.36 8.38
C ARG A 493 34.57 8.04 7.15
N PRO A 494 33.24 8.30 7.08
CA PRO A 494 32.59 8.83 5.90
C PRO A 494 33.19 10.15 5.45
N LYS A 495 33.23 10.37 4.13
CA LYS A 495 33.75 11.61 3.54
C LYS A 495 32.87 12.80 3.86
N TYR A 496 31.55 12.57 3.96
CA TYR A 496 30.57 13.56 4.37
C TYR A 496 29.64 13.00 5.46
N VAL A 497 29.29 13.89 6.39
CA VAL A 497 28.23 13.68 7.38
C VAL A 497 27.15 14.72 7.15
N VAL A 498 25.91 14.27 6.98
CA VAL A 498 24.72 15.11 6.86
C VAL A 498 23.97 15.03 8.18
N SER A 499 23.91 16.13 8.94
CA SER A 499 23.19 16.21 10.21
C SER A 499 21.84 16.90 10.02
N VAL A 500 20.75 16.17 10.19
CA VAL A 500 19.38 16.68 10.03
C VAL A 500 18.85 17.13 11.38
N VAL A 501 18.75 18.43 11.58
CA VAL A 501 18.30 19.04 12.84
C VAL A 501 16.82 19.40 12.69
N MET A 502 15.97 18.37 12.73
CA MET A 502 14.52 18.50 12.60
C MET A 502 13.81 17.46 13.46
N PHE A 503 12.70 17.85 14.10
CA PHE A 503 11.93 16.94 14.93
C PHE A 503 11.45 15.70 14.17
N TYR A 504 10.90 15.88 12.95
CA TYR A 504 10.34 14.79 12.15
C TYR A 504 11.37 13.79 11.60
N SER A 505 12.65 14.14 11.64
CA SER A 505 13.74 13.24 11.26
C SER A 505 14.09 12.24 12.37
N TRP A 506 13.86 12.60 13.62
CA TRP A 506 14.26 11.81 14.77
C TRP A 506 13.08 11.25 15.56
N LEU A 507 11.99 12.02 15.71
CA LEU A 507 10.84 11.74 16.57
C LEU A 507 11.22 11.43 18.02
N TRP A 508 12.21 12.17 18.55
CA TRP A 508 12.64 12.02 19.94
C TRP A 508 11.48 12.27 20.92
N ARG A 509 11.52 11.62 22.09
CA ARG A 509 10.48 11.64 23.11
C ARG A 509 11.08 11.85 24.47
N PRO A 510 10.31 12.22 25.48
CA PRO A 510 10.76 12.14 26.87
C PRO A 510 11.23 10.71 27.17
N GLY A 511 12.50 10.58 27.62
CA GLY A 511 13.13 9.27 27.86
C GLY A 511 13.85 8.64 26.66
N SER A 512 13.94 9.31 25.51
CA SER A 512 14.82 8.88 24.42
C SER A 512 16.29 8.92 24.87
N GLU A 513 17.06 7.92 24.48
CA GLU A 513 18.51 7.89 24.67
C GLU A 513 19.17 9.02 23.85
N GLN A 514 20.14 9.74 24.43
CA GLN A 514 20.73 10.96 23.86
C GLN A 514 22.20 10.80 23.44
N LEU A 515 22.76 9.61 23.55
CA LEU A 515 24.17 9.34 23.31
C LEU A 515 24.62 9.79 21.91
N VAL A 516 23.82 9.51 20.89
CA VAL A 516 24.14 9.84 19.51
C VAL A 516 24.29 11.35 19.27
N PHE A 517 23.53 12.18 19.96
CA PHE A 517 23.61 13.64 19.79
C PHE A 517 24.85 14.25 20.43
N SER A 518 25.21 13.83 21.65
CA SER A 518 26.46 14.28 22.29
C SER A 518 27.68 13.83 21.52
N TRP A 519 27.69 12.56 21.08
CA TRP A 519 28.76 12.04 20.23
C TRP A 519 28.84 12.79 18.89
N ALA A 520 27.73 13.03 18.20
CA ALA A 520 27.71 13.68 16.90
C ALA A 520 28.33 15.08 16.95
N ASN A 521 27.99 15.87 17.99
CA ASN A 521 28.57 17.20 18.19
C ASN A 521 30.09 17.15 18.39
N GLU A 522 30.58 16.24 19.23
CA GLU A 522 32.01 16.09 19.48
C GLU A 522 32.76 15.55 18.23
N TYR A 523 32.23 14.48 17.64
CA TYR A 523 32.85 13.81 16.50
C TYR A 523 32.94 14.72 15.27
N THR A 524 31.88 15.49 14.97
CA THR A 524 31.92 16.43 13.82
C THR A 524 32.83 17.62 14.10
N ALA A 525 32.85 18.18 15.30
CA ALA A 525 33.74 19.28 15.65
C ALA A 525 35.23 18.92 15.57
N GLN A 526 35.60 17.68 15.90
CA GLN A 526 36.99 17.22 15.86
C GLN A 526 37.45 16.81 14.47
N ASN A 527 36.59 16.22 13.65
CA ASN A 527 37.01 15.52 12.45
C ASN A 527 36.52 16.15 11.14
N TYR A 528 35.62 17.13 11.19
CA TYR A 528 34.95 17.66 10.00
C TYR A 528 34.90 19.20 10.02
N ALA A 529 34.80 19.79 8.82
CA ALA A 529 34.48 21.18 8.64
C ALA A 529 33.10 21.34 8.01
N ALA A 530 32.35 22.39 8.36
CA ALA A 530 31.08 22.69 7.74
C ALA A 530 31.28 23.01 6.25
N ALA A 531 30.55 22.30 5.37
CA ALA A 531 30.64 22.41 3.92
C ALA A 531 29.30 22.80 3.27
N GLY A 532 28.19 22.80 4.05
CA GLY A 532 26.91 23.26 3.56
C GLY A 532 25.91 23.42 4.68
N LEU A 533 24.95 24.31 4.47
CA LEU A 533 23.78 24.55 5.31
C LEU A 533 22.54 24.64 4.42
N VAL A 534 21.48 23.94 4.82
CA VAL A 534 20.16 24.06 4.21
C VAL A 534 19.21 24.53 5.31
N ASN A 535 18.69 25.73 5.18
CA ASN A 535 17.73 26.33 6.13
C ASN A 535 16.32 26.20 5.55
N ILE A 536 15.45 25.44 6.24
CA ILE A 536 14.09 25.15 5.80
C ILE A 536 13.10 26.01 6.59
N THR A 537 12.47 26.94 5.89
CA THR A 537 11.40 27.78 6.45
C THR A 537 10.04 27.35 5.90
N PRO A 538 8.92 27.77 6.50
CA PRO A 538 7.59 27.45 5.98
C PRO A 538 7.31 27.97 4.56
N THR A 539 8.02 28.99 4.11
CA THR A 539 7.80 29.66 2.81
C THR A 539 8.85 29.32 1.77
N GLU A 540 10.10 29.11 2.17
CA GLU A 540 11.22 28.92 1.27
C GLU A 540 12.33 28.09 1.92
N THR A 541 13.28 27.63 1.10
CA THR A 541 14.47 26.92 1.55
C THR A 541 15.72 27.61 1.00
N ASP A 542 16.61 28.02 1.91
CA ASP A 542 17.91 28.61 1.57
C ASP A 542 18.97 27.52 1.54
N TYR A 543 19.80 27.54 0.51
CA TYR A 543 20.90 26.60 0.32
C TYR A 543 22.23 27.33 0.30
N PHE A 544 23.12 26.99 1.22
CA PHE A 544 24.50 27.52 1.31
C PHE A 544 25.48 26.36 1.16
N PHE A 545 26.00 26.16 -0.04
CA PHE A 545 27.02 25.14 -0.32
C PHE A 545 28.37 25.80 -0.50
N GLY A 546 29.38 25.44 0.34
CA GLY A 546 30.70 26.04 0.38
C GLY A 546 30.84 27.19 1.38
N ASP A 547 30.01 28.21 1.26
CA ASP A 547 29.95 29.37 2.17
C ASP A 547 28.87 29.17 3.24
N VAL A 548 29.27 28.58 4.36
CA VAL A 548 28.33 28.32 5.46
C VAL A 548 28.28 29.53 6.40
N PRO A 549 27.09 30.10 6.70
CA PRO A 549 26.97 31.17 7.68
C PRO A 549 27.53 30.77 9.06
N PRO A 550 28.20 31.71 9.77
CA PRO A 550 28.94 31.42 10.99
C PRO A 550 28.07 31.05 12.20
N SER A 551 26.73 31.29 12.16
CA SER A 551 25.81 30.97 13.26
C SER A 551 24.55 30.35 12.74
N VAL A 552 24.15 29.24 13.39
CA VAL A 552 22.89 28.49 13.15
C VAL A 552 21.93 28.57 14.34
N GLU A 553 22.28 29.32 15.40
CA GLU A 553 21.54 29.32 16.68
C GLU A 553 20.08 29.80 16.58
N SER A 554 19.76 30.64 15.59
CA SER A 554 18.41 31.14 15.35
C SER A 554 17.54 30.22 14.47
N LEU A 555 18.11 29.17 13.90
CA LEU A 555 17.43 28.29 12.97
C LEU A 555 16.64 27.21 13.73
N LYS A 556 15.45 26.84 13.19
CA LYS A 556 14.59 25.82 13.78
C LYS A 556 14.69 24.47 13.07
N ASN A 557 14.58 24.50 11.74
CA ASN A 557 14.64 23.33 10.87
C ASN A 557 15.77 23.52 9.87
N TYR A 558 16.84 22.80 10.02
CA TYR A 558 17.99 22.94 9.13
C TYR A 558 18.77 21.63 8.99
N ILE A 559 19.59 21.56 7.96
CA ILE A 559 20.47 20.43 7.68
C ILE A 559 21.89 20.98 7.52
N LEU A 560 22.84 20.43 8.27
CA LEU A 560 24.26 20.72 8.15
C LEU A 560 24.96 19.61 7.38
N ILE A 561 25.81 20.00 6.45
CA ILE A 561 26.65 19.11 5.68
C ILE A 561 28.08 19.34 6.11
N TYR A 562 28.72 18.31 6.62
CA TYR A 562 30.09 18.34 7.10
C TYR A 562 30.98 17.54 6.15
N LYS A 563 32.12 18.10 5.77
CA LYS A 563 33.18 17.46 4.99
C LYS A 563 34.32 17.07 5.91
N ARG A 564 34.82 15.85 5.77
CA ARG A 564 35.94 15.37 6.56
C ARG A 564 37.18 16.21 6.33
N ASN A 565 37.87 16.55 7.42
CA ASN A 565 39.20 17.22 7.39
C ASN A 565 40.21 16.28 6.70
N PRO A 566 41.19 16.84 5.98
CA PRO A 566 42.24 16.07 5.31
C PRO A 566 42.99 15.09 6.21
#